data_8e84ec080082fb1a02c5b72c19f1d04e
#
_entry.id   8e84ec080082fb1a02c5b72c19f1d04e
#
_cell.length_a   1.000
_cell.length_b   1.000
_cell.length_c   1.000
_cell.angle_alpha   90.00
_cell.angle_beta   90.00
_cell.angle_gamma   90.00
#
_symmetry.space_group_name_H-M   'P 1'
#
loop_
_entity.id
_entity.type
_entity.pdbx_description
1 polymer ?
#
loop_
_entity_poly.entity_id
_entity_poly.type
_entity_poly.pdbx_seq_one_letter_code
_entity_poly.pdbx_strand_id
1 'polypeptide(L)'
;DYDLFKVIYHAQARGVMRSGDAVHIGLDTVSGKDKAGLSKQSLDVCMENLRNTVCACLRKGDIAARCSVSQFVILLPQANYENSCMVCQRVVKTFSRQYPHSPAELRFSVQPLEPML
;
A
#
# COMPACT_ATOMS: atom_id res chain seq x y z
N ASP A 1 -7.63 0.39 9.98
CA ASP A 1 -8.26 1.68 10.30
C ASP A 1 -7.35 2.84 9.89
N TYR A 2 -7.85 3.72 9.03
CA TYR A 2 -7.07 4.83 8.49
C TYR A 2 -6.70 5.87 9.57
N ASP A 3 -7.57 6.07 10.54
CA ASP A 3 -7.27 7.01 11.64
C ASP A 3 -6.11 6.51 12.49
N LEU A 4 -6.08 5.23 12.81
CA LEU A 4 -4.96 4.61 13.50
C LEU A 4 -3.69 4.69 12.64
N PHE A 5 -3.79 4.45 11.34
CA PHE A 5 -2.68 4.59 10.41
C PHE A 5 -2.09 6.00 10.47
N LYS A 6 -2.93 7.05 10.47
CA LYS A 6 -2.45 8.43 10.53
C LYS A 6 -1.66 8.71 11.81
N VAL A 7 -2.09 8.18 12.93
CA VAL A 7 -1.37 8.32 14.21
C VAL A 7 0.03 7.70 14.10
N ILE A 8 0.11 6.48 13.55
CA ILE A 8 1.38 5.78 13.38
C ILE A 8 2.26 6.49 12.36
N TYR A 9 1.68 6.97 11.26
CA TYR A 9 2.37 7.75 10.24
C TYR A 9 3.05 8.97 10.86
N HIS A 10 2.31 9.74 11.66
CA HIS A 10 2.87 10.93 12.31
C HIS A 10 3.98 10.58 13.30
N ALA A 11 3.83 9.48 14.04
CA ALA A 11 4.87 9.02 14.96
C ALA A 11 6.15 8.63 14.21
N GLN A 12 6.01 7.92 13.08
CA GLN A 12 7.15 7.54 12.25
C GLN A 12 7.82 8.75 11.61
N ALA A 13 7.05 9.72 11.14
CA ALA A 13 7.60 10.94 10.54
C ALA A 13 8.42 11.74 11.56
N ARG A 14 7.96 11.81 12.81
CA ARG A 14 8.74 12.43 13.88
C ARG A 14 10.00 11.62 14.22
N GLY A 15 9.88 10.29 14.17
CA GLY A 15 11.02 9.39 14.37
C GLY A 15 12.11 9.58 13.32
N VAL A 16 11.73 9.71 12.05
CA VAL A 16 12.67 10.00 10.95
C VAL A 16 13.44 11.30 11.24
N MET A 17 12.75 12.33 11.67
CA MET A 17 13.38 13.59 12.00
C MET A 17 14.43 13.46 13.11
N ARG A 18 14.17 12.60 14.11
CA ARG A 18 15.08 12.44 15.25
C ARG A 18 16.21 11.46 14.99
N SER A 19 15.93 10.34 14.34
CA SER A 19 16.87 9.24 14.16
C SER A 19 17.58 9.28 12.82
N GLY A 20 17.00 9.93 11.82
CA GLY A 20 17.51 9.92 10.45
C GLY A 20 17.26 8.63 9.71
N ASP A 21 16.54 7.68 10.30
CA ASP A 21 16.22 6.41 9.64
C ASP A 21 15.23 6.64 8.50
N ALA A 22 15.48 5.97 7.38
CA ALA A 22 14.61 6.07 6.21
C ALA A 22 13.32 5.29 6.44
N VAL A 23 12.19 5.91 6.10
CA VAL A 23 10.88 5.28 6.04
C VAL A 23 10.29 5.61 4.68
N HIS A 24 9.69 4.63 4.04
CA HIS A 24 9.05 4.84 2.73
C HIS A 24 7.56 4.55 2.82
N ILE A 25 6.82 5.18 1.91
CA ILE A 25 5.39 4.99 1.76
C ILE A 25 5.14 4.38 0.39
N GLY A 26 4.40 3.26 0.37
CA GLY A 26 3.85 2.69 -0.85
C GLY A 26 2.40 3.10 -1.00
N LEU A 27 2.00 3.44 -2.20
CA LEU A 27 0.59 3.71 -2.53
C LEU A 27 0.18 2.74 -3.62
N ASP A 28 -0.79 1.87 -3.31
CA ASP A 28 -1.35 0.92 -4.27
C ASP A 28 -2.69 1.45 -4.75
N THR A 29 -2.83 1.56 -6.07
CA THR A 29 -4.05 2.06 -6.71
C THR A 29 -4.69 0.95 -7.54
N VAL A 30 -5.99 0.76 -7.37
CA VAL A 30 -6.80 -0.20 -8.10
C VAL A 30 -7.60 0.53 -9.19
N SER A 31 -7.51 0.03 -10.41
CA SER A 31 -8.33 0.50 -11.54
C SER A 31 -8.84 -0.70 -12.33
N GLY A 32 -9.73 -0.46 -13.29
CA GLY A 32 -10.21 -1.53 -14.16
C GLY A 32 -9.24 -1.82 -15.30
N LYS A 33 -9.13 -3.09 -15.67
CA LYS A 33 -8.32 -3.50 -16.83
C LYS A 33 -8.90 -2.99 -18.13
N ASP A 34 -10.21 -2.86 -18.22
CA ASP A 34 -10.84 -2.34 -19.42
C ASP A 34 -11.25 -0.87 -19.24
N LYS A 35 -11.58 -0.22 -20.37
CA LYS A 35 -11.86 1.22 -20.40
C LYS A 35 -13.15 1.60 -19.66
N ALA A 36 -14.08 0.67 -19.51
CA ALA A 36 -15.31 0.93 -18.76
C ALA A 36 -15.07 1.09 -17.27
N GLY A 37 -13.91 0.62 -16.78
CA GLY A 37 -13.57 0.68 -15.36
C GLY A 37 -14.29 -0.39 -14.55
N LEU A 38 -14.39 -0.14 -13.25
CA LEU A 38 -15.02 -1.06 -12.31
C LEU A 38 -16.29 -0.44 -11.76
N SER A 39 -17.35 -1.27 -11.64
CA SER A 39 -18.52 -0.88 -10.86
C SER A 39 -18.11 -0.73 -9.39
N LYS A 40 -18.94 -0.04 -8.60
CA LYS A 40 -18.69 0.10 -7.16
C LYS A 40 -18.58 -1.26 -6.48
N GLN A 41 -19.47 -2.20 -6.82
CA GLN A 41 -19.45 -3.53 -6.23
C GLN A 41 -18.18 -4.30 -6.61
N SER A 42 -17.78 -4.26 -7.87
CA SER A 42 -16.55 -4.89 -8.31
C SER A 42 -15.33 -4.28 -7.66
N LEU A 43 -15.30 -2.95 -7.52
CA LEU A 43 -14.21 -2.26 -6.85
C LEU A 43 -14.11 -2.68 -5.39
N ASP A 44 -15.24 -2.77 -4.67
CA ASP A 44 -15.21 -3.17 -3.27
C ASP A 44 -14.70 -4.61 -3.10
N VAL A 45 -15.07 -5.52 -3.99
CA VAL A 45 -14.55 -6.89 -3.99
C VAL A 45 -13.04 -6.88 -4.26
N CYS A 46 -12.59 -6.12 -5.27
CA CYS A 46 -11.16 -6.03 -5.59
C CYS A 46 -10.36 -5.43 -4.42
N MET A 47 -10.91 -4.44 -3.73
CA MET A 47 -10.26 -3.82 -2.59
C MET A 47 -10.16 -4.79 -1.40
N GLU A 48 -11.17 -5.62 -1.17
CA GLU A 48 -11.09 -6.66 -0.15
C GLU A 48 -10.05 -7.73 -0.50
N ASN A 49 -10.00 -8.13 -1.77
CA ASN A 49 -8.97 -9.05 -2.26
C ASN A 49 -7.58 -8.45 -2.11
N LEU A 50 -7.42 -7.16 -2.40
CA LEU A 50 -6.16 -6.47 -2.22
C LEU A 50 -5.77 -6.39 -0.75
N ARG A 51 -6.72 -6.15 0.14
CA ARG A 51 -6.47 -6.18 1.59
C ARG A 51 -5.85 -7.52 1.99
N ASN A 52 -6.43 -8.62 1.56
CA ASN A 52 -5.92 -9.96 1.88
C ASN A 52 -4.49 -10.15 1.37
N THR A 53 -4.24 -9.70 0.14
CA THR A 53 -2.91 -9.80 -0.46
C THR A 53 -1.88 -8.95 0.27
N VAL A 54 -2.22 -7.69 0.57
CA VAL A 54 -1.33 -6.78 1.29
C VAL A 54 -0.98 -7.37 2.65
N CYS A 55 -1.98 -7.84 3.41
CA CYS A 55 -1.74 -8.42 4.72
C CYS A 55 -0.82 -9.65 4.65
N ALA A 56 -0.90 -10.43 3.58
CA ALA A 56 -0.04 -11.60 3.40
C ALA A 56 1.39 -11.23 3.02
N CYS A 57 1.62 -10.06 2.44
CA CYS A 57 2.93 -9.64 1.94
C CYS A 57 3.70 -8.73 2.92
N LEU A 58 3.03 -8.17 3.92
CA LEU A 58 3.68 -7.24 4.85
C LEU A 58 4.65 -7.96 5.76
N ARG A 59 5.75 -7.25 6.08
CA ARG A 59 6.72 -7.66 7.08
C ARG A 59 6.22 -7.23 8.46
N LYS A 60 6.81 -7.83 9.50
CA LYS A 60 6.58 -7.36 10.86
C LYS A 60 7.03 -5.89 10.97
N GLY A 61 6.16 -5.05 11.48
CA GLY A 61 6.42 -3.61 11.59
C GLY A 61 5.90 -2.79 10.42
N ASP A 62 5.58 -3.41 9.27
CA ASP A 62 4.89 -2.72 8.19
C ASP A 62 3.41 -2.57 8.55
N ILE A 63 2.81 -1.47 8.13
CA ILE A 63 1.39 -1.26 8.33
C ILE A 63 0.75 -0.74 7.05
N ALA A 64 -0.53 -1.06 6.88
CA ALA A 64 -1.29 -0.62 5.72
C ALA A 64 -2.71 -0.24 6.12
N ALA A 65 -3.30 0.64 5.33
CA ALA A 65 -4.69 1.03 5.51
C ALA A 65 -5.30 1.43 4.17
N ARG A 66 -6.59 1.21 4.04
CA ARG A 66 -7.37 1.74 2.92
C ARG A 66 -7.52 3.24 3.14
N CYS A 67 -7.02 4.04 2.20
CA CYS A 67 -7.02 5.50 2.32
C CYS A 67 -8.01 6.17 1.38
N SER A 68 -8.57 5.43 0.43
CA SER A 68 -9.64 5.90 -0.46
C SER A 68 -10.43 4.72 -0.97
N VAL A 69 -11.46 4.98 -1.80
CA VAL A 69 -12.28 3.91 -2.37
C VAL A 69 -11.47 2.94 -3.24
N SER A 70 -10.32 3.38 -3.76
CA SER A 70 -9.52 2.61 -4.70
C SER A 70 -8.04 2.53 -4.33
N GLN A 71 -7.65 2.92 -3.11
CA GLN A 71 -6.24 2.99 -2.75
C GLN A 71 -5.97 2.44 -1.36
N PHE A 72 -4.83 1.73 -1.26
CA PHE A 72 -4.19 1.35 0.00
C PHE A 72 -2.87 2.10 0.13
N VAL A 73 -2.57 2.54 1.34
CA VAL A 73 -1.29 3.12 1.69
C VAL A 73 -0.55 2.14 2.61
N ILE A 74 0.74 1.97 2.36
CA ILE A 74 1.60 1.05 3.12
C ILE A 74 2.77 1.86 3.68
N LEU A 75 3.00 1.72 4.98
CA LEU A 75 4.14 2.36 5.66
C LEU A 75 5.22 1.30 5.85
N LEU A 76 6.41 1.59 5.32
CA LEU A 76 7.53 0.65 5.24
C LEU A 76 8.73 1.21 6.02
N PRO A 77 8.75 1.03 7.36
CA PRO A 77 9.86 1.51 8.17
C PRO A 77 11.12 0.67 7.92
N GLN A 78 12.28 1.31 8.02
CA GLN A 78 13.59 0.67 7.88
C GLN A 78 13.77 -0.06 6.54
N ALA A 79 13.15 0.47 5.49
CA ALA A 79 13.30 -0.05 4.14
C ALA A 79 13.79 1.08 3.24
N ASN A 80 14.79 0.79 2.42
CA ASN A 80 15.23 1.74 1.40
C ASN A 80 14.23 1.73 0.23
N TYR A 81 14.47 2.61 -0.75
CA TYR A 81 13.57 2.73 -1.89
C TYR A 81 13.44 1.41 -2.66
N GLU A 82 14.57 0.75 -2.93
CA GLU A 82 14.57 -0.50 -3.71
C GLU A 82 13.81 -1.61 -2.99
N ASN A 83 14.06 -1.79 -1.69
CA ASN A 83 13.35 -2.79 -0.89
C ASN A 83 11.86 -2.48 -0.79
N SER A 84 11.51 -1.21 -0.68
CA SER A 84 10.10 -0.78 -0.67
C SER A 84 9.41 -1.10 -1.99
N CYS A 85 10.08 -0.85 -3.11
CA CYS A 85 9.55 -1.25 -4.44
C CYS A 85 9.39 -2.76 -4.55
N MET A 86 10.32 -3.54 -4.00
CA MET A 86 10.22 -5.00 -3.99
C MET A 86 9.00 -5.49 -3.23
N VAL A 87 8.68 -4.88 -2.09
CA VAL A 87 7.47 -5.22 -1.33
C VAL A 87 6.23 -4.92 -2.16
N CYS A 88 6.15 -3.73 -2.76
CA CYS A 88 5.01 -3.35 -3.59
C CYS A 88 4.87 -4.23 -4.83
N GLN A 89 5.98 -4.59 -5.48
CA GLN A 89 5.95 -5.54 -6.60
C GLN A 89 5.45 -6.91 -6.17
N ARG A 90 5.84 -7.36 -4.98
CA ARG A 90 5.37 -8.64 -4.44
C ARG A 90 3.86 -8.62 -4.25
N VAL A 91 3.31 -7.50 -3.78
CA VAL A 91 1.86 -7.33 -3.66
C VAL A 91 1.19 -7.49 -5.02
N VAL A 92 1.69 -6.81 -6.05
CA VAL A 92 1.12 -6.88 -7.40
C VAL A 92 1.19 -8.30 -7.95
N LYS A 93 2.34 -8.96 -7.84
CA LYS A 93 2.52 -10.32 -8.34
C LYS A 93 1.66 -11.34 -7.59
N THR A 94 1.59 -11.21 -6.27
CA THR A 94 0.79 -12.10 -5.44
C THR A 94 -0.69 -11.94 -5.75
N PHE A 95 -1.15 -10.70 -5.92
CA PHE A 95 -2.54 -10.43 -6.30
C PHE A 95 -2.87 -11.08 -7.65
N SER A 96 -2.02 -10.90 -8.66
CA SER A 96 -2.24 -11.49 -9.98
C SER A 96 -2.29 -13.02 -9.94
N ARG A 97 -1.49 -13.63 -9.08
CA ARG A 97 -1.44 -15.08 -8.94
C ARG A 97 -2.66 -15.61 -8.18
N GLN A 98 -3.08 -14.93 -7.11
CA GLN A 98 -4.23 -15.35 -6.31
C GLN A 98 -5.57 -15.06 -6.97
N TYR A 99 -5.64 -13.99 -7.74
CA TYR A 99 -6.87 -13.54 -8.38
C TYR A 99 -6.67 -13.34 -9.90
N PRO A 100 -6.35 -14.45 -10.64
CA PRO A 100 -5.96 -14.33 -12.04
C PRO A 100 -7.07 -13.84 -12.96
N HIS A 101 -8.32 -13.94 -12.53
CA HIS A 101 -9.48 -13.51 -13.33
C HIS A 101 -10.07 -12.18 -12.82
N SER A 102 -9.40 -11.53 -11.89
CA SER A 102 -9.86 -10.24 -11.39
C SER A 102 -9.87 -9.20 -12.50
N PRO A 103 -10.91 -8.35 -12.58
CA PRO A 103 -10.93 -7.24 -13.52
C PRO A 103 -10.07 -6.06 -13.08
N ALA A 104 -9.41 -6.16 -11.93
CA ALA A 104 -8.61 -5.07 -11.39
C ALA A 104 -7.20 -5.05 -11.96
N GLU A 105 -6.70 -3.86 -12.20
CA GLU A 105 -5.30 -3.58 -12.46
C GLU A 105 -4.72 -2.85 -11.26
N LEU A 106 -3.58 -3.32 -10.77
CA LEU A 106 -2.89 -2.70 -9.65
C LEU A 106 -1.68 -1.91 -10.14
N ARG A 107 -1.53 -0.70 -9.61
CA ARG A 107 -0.34 0.12 -9.81
C ARG A 107 0.15 0.56 -8.45
N PHE A 108 1.46 0.76 -8.33
CA PHE A 108 2.02 1.28 -7.10
C PHE A 108 2.99 2.43 -7.37
N SER A 109 3.15 3.27 -6.38
CA SER A 109 4.22 4.26 -6.31
C SER A 109 4.86 4.20 -4.94
N VAL A 110 6.14 4.56 -4.86
CA VAL A 110 6.90 4.57 -3.61
C VAL A 110 7.59 5.93 -3.48
N GLN A 111 7.53 6.49 -2.29
CA GLN A 111 8.22 7.75 -2.01
C GLN A 111 8.72 7.74 -0.57
N PRO A 112 9.78 8.51 -0.28
CA PRO A 112 10.23 8.66 1.10
C PRO A 112 9.18 9.37 1.93
N LEU A 113 9.11 8.97 3.21
CA LEU A 113 8.31 9.69 4.19
C LEU A 113 9.06 10.97 4.58
N GLU A 114 8.38 12.11 4.38
CA GLU A 114 8.98 13.40 4.74
C GLU A 114 9.02 13.55 6.26
N PRO A 115 10.15 14.02 6.83
CA PRO A 115 10.21 14.29 8.26
C PRO A 115 9.22 15.38 8.67
N MET A 116 8.60 15.20 9.84
CA MET A 116 7.72 16.23 10.41
C MET A 116 8.52 17.14 11.34
N LEU A 117 8.35 18.42 11.12
CA LEU A 117 8.93 19.47 11.96
C LEU A 117 8.07 19.69 13.22
#